data_6038af660fd7848542f0b574a9469cc4
#
_entry.id   6038af660fd7848542f0b574a9469cc4
#
_cell.length_a   1.000
_cell.length_b   1.000
_cell.length_c   1.000
_cell.angle_alpha   90.00
_cell.angle_beta   90.00
_cell.angle_gamma   90.00
#
_symmetry.space_group_name_H-M   'P 1'
#
loop_
_entity.id
_entity.type
_entity.pdbx_description
1 polymer ?
#
loop_
_entity_poly.entity_id
_entity_poly.type
_entity_poly.pdbx_seq_one_letter_code
_entity_poly.pdbx_strand_id
1 'polypeptide(L)'
;VSTTDYEEGVFGPGHGCVFHPDGTDDYYFAYLEFGRRSTNRQTYVNRLEFNEDGTIRPVRLTLNGVGALRKVKQKKKIKIDTIYASSTEVPLHIKPMKDPSCRRTEYFVPAFAIDGANGSRWMATDQDNESWIIADLGTAKKVHHSEVYFVRPTAGHAYLLEGSTDGSTWQVCGGHEDIKMQSPHIDTPNKKYRYLRIKILKGIAGIWEWNIH
;
A
#
# COMPACT_ATOMS: atom_id res chain seq x y z
N VAL A 1 28.48 -1.55 -1.18
CA VAL A 1 27.08 -1.11 -1.11
C VAL A 1 27.08 0.41 -1.09
N SER A 2 26.28 1.04 -1.96
CA SER A 2 26.10 2.50 -1.96
C SER A 2 25.38 2.94 -0.69
N THR A 3 25.73 4.10 -0.15
CA THR A 3 25.15 4.60 1.09
C THR A 3 24.04 5.60 0.87
N THR A 4 24.19 6.49 -0.09
CA THR A 4 23.19 7.51 -0.44
C THR A 4 23.21 7.75 -1.93
N ASP A 5 22.04 7.98 -2.51
CA ASP A 5 21.87 8.38 -3.90
C ASP A 5 20.66 9.32 -3.98
N TYR A 6 20.93 10.61 -3.93
CA TYR A 6 19.89 11.64 -3.90
C TYR A 6 19.07 11.70 -5.19
N GLU A 7 19.64 11.30 -6.32
CA GLU A 7 18.93 11.25 -7.60
C GLU A 7 17.90 10.12 -7.63
N GLU A 8 18.24 8.99 -6.99
CA GLU A 8 17.32 7.85 -6.83
C GLU A 8 16.38 7.99 -5.63
N GLY A 9 16.53 9.05 -4.85
CA GLY A 9 15.72 9.28 -3.64
C GLY A 9 16.14 8.43 -2.44
N VAL A 10 17.37 7.95 -2.40
CA VAL A 10 17.95 7.14 -1.31
C VAL A 10 18.75 8.06 -0.39
N PHE A 11 18.21 8.34 0.80
CA PHE A 11 18.76 9.36 1.71
C PHE A 11 19.54 8.80 2.89
N GLY A 12 19.21 7.62 3.37
CA GLY A 12 19.82 7.06 4.57
C GLY A 12 19.53 5.58 4.72
N PRO A 13 19.97 4.74 3.76
CA PRO A 13 19.71 3.30 3.81
C PRO A 13 20.40 2.69 5.04
N GLY A 14 19.68 1.83 5.74
CA GLY A 14 20.20 1.15 6.90
C GLY A 14 19.56 -0.22 7.12
N HIS A 15 20.05 -0.94 8.14
CA HIS A 15 19.53 -2.25 8.55
C HIS A 15 19.31 -3.20 7.37
N GLY A 16 20.38 -3.40 6.57
CA GLY A 16 20.31 -4.27 5.40
C GLY A 16 20.63 -5.72 5.74
N CYS A 17 20.01 -6.63 4.99
CA CYS A 17 20.36 -8.06 5.00
C CYS A 17 20.40 -8.62 3.58
N VAL A 18 21.14 -9.71 3.40
CA VAL A 18 21.16 -10.47 2.16
C VAL A 18 20.29 -11.71 2.35
N PHE A 19 19.49 -12.04 1.36
CA PHE A 19 18.72 -13.28 1.32
C PHE A 19 18.69 -13.82 -0.10
N HIS A 20 18.40 -15.10 -0.24
CA HIS A 20 18.05 -15.71 -1.52
C HIS A 20 16.83 -16.62 -1.34
N PRO A 21 15.89 -16.62 -2.30
CA PRO A 21 14.73 -17.50 -2.26
C PRO A 21 15.14 -18.95 -2.50
N ASP A 22 14.51 -19.88 -1.77
CA ASP A 22 14.75 -21.30 -1.93
C ASP A 22 14.54 -21.77 -3.38
N GLY A 23 15.45 -22.58 -3.87
CA GLY A 23 15.41 -23.15 -5.22
C GLY A 23 15.74 -22.14 -6.34
N THR A 24 16.44 -21.08 -6.02
CA THR A 24 16.97 -20.11 -6.99
C THR A 24 18.45 -19.85 -6.72
N ASP A 25 19.18 -19.35 -7.72
CA ASP A 25 20.54 -18.82 -7.56
C ASP A 25 20.56 -17.29 -7.47
N ASP A 26 19.39 -16.69 -7.29
CA ASP A 26 19.24 -15.24 -7.20
C ASP A 26 19.44 -14.75 -5.77
N TYR A 27 20.27 -13.73 -5.61
CA TYR A 27 20.50 -13.05 -4.33
C TYR A 27 19.92 -11.64 -4.33
N TYR A 28 19.48 -11.23 -3.16
CA TYR A 28 18.84 -9.93 -2.96
C TYR A 28 19.38 -9.24 -1.72
N PHE A 29 19.49 -7.92 -1.80
CA PHE A 29 19.79 -7.06 -0.67
C PHE A 29 18.53 -6.32 -0.26
N ALA A 30 18.01 -6.63 0.93
CA ALA A 30 16.93 -5.89 1.55
C ALA A 30 17.51 -4.81 2.46
N TYR A 31 16.92 -3.64 2.46
CA TYR A 31 17.37 -2.51 3.26
C TYR A 31 16.20 -1.59 3.64
N LEU A 32 16.40 -0.82 4.70
CA LEU A 32 15.46 0.15 5.19
C LEU A 32 15.76 1.53 4.57
N GLU A 33 14.75 2.18 4.01
CA GLU A 33 14.84 3.55 3.50
C GLU A 33 13.52 4.28 3.73
N PHE A 34 13.53 5.61 3.62
CA PHE A 34 12.30 6.39 3.62
C PHE A 34 11.50 6.10 2.35
N GLY A 35 10.19 6.01 2.49
CA GLY A 35 9.28 5.85 1.37
C GLY A 35 9.28 7.06 0.44
N ARG A 36 8.71 6.90 -0.74
CA ARG A 36 8.48 8.04 -1.64
C ARG A 36 7.78 9.16 -0.88
N ARG A 37 8.19 10.40 -1.13
CA ARG A 37 7.77 11.60 -0.40
C ARG A 37 8.29 11.68 1.05
N SER A 38 9.34 10.93 1.39
CA SER A 38 9.99 10.94 2.70
C SER A 38 9.02 10.72 3.88
N THR A 39 8.03 9.84 3.69
CA THR A 39 6.98 9.63 4.68
C THR A 39 7.40 8.67 5.79
N ASN A 40 7.37 7.37 5.54
CA ASN A 40 7.67 6.36 6.55
C ASN A 40 8.86 5.49 6.09
N ARG A 41 9.56 4.92 7.03
CA ARG A 41 10.57 3.91 6.74
C ARG A 41 9.92 2.65 6.20
N GLN A 42 10.46 2.15 5.11
CA GLN A 42 9.98 0.98 4.38
C GLN A 42 11.13 0.06 4.02
N THR A 43 10.83 -1.22 3.83
CA THR A 43 11.81 -2.17 3.31
C THR A 43 11.80 -2.13 1.79
N TYR A 44 12.98 -1.94 1.23
CA TYR A 44 13.23 -2.04 -0.20
C TYR A 44 14.14 -3.21 -0.49
N VAL A 45 14.11 -3.68 -1.73
CA VAL A 45 14.90 -4.83 -2.18
C VAL A 45 15.52 -4.52 -3.52
N ASN A 46 16.81 -4.76 -3.65
CA ASN A 46 17.53 -4.74 -4.92
C ASN A 46 18.24 -6.07 -5.16
N ARG A 47 18.46 -6.42 -6.42
CA ARG A 47 19.23 -7.59 -6.78
C ARG A 47 20.68 -7.41 -6.35
N LEU A 48 21.27 -8.49 -5.84
CA LEU A 48 22.69 -8.55 -5.48
C LEU A 48 23.39 -9.56 -6.39
N GLU A 49 24.54 -9.17 -6.92
CA GLU A 49 25.35 -9.98 -7.81
C GLU A 49 26.75 -10.14 -7.25
N PHE A 50 27.42 -11.22 -7.63
CA PHE A 50 28.79 -11.52 -7.26
C PHE A 50 29.74 -11.37 -8.46
N ASN A 51 30.98 -11.05 -8.18
CA ASN A 51 32.08 -11.17 -9.12
C ASN A 51 32.54 -12.64 -9.22
N GLU A 52 33.36 -12.97 -10.19
CA GLU A 52 33.92 -14.31 -10.39
C GLU A 52 34.75 -14.81 -9.19
N ASP A 53 35.33 -13.88 -8.44
CA ASP A 53 36.11 -14.15 -7.24
C ASP A 53 35.27 -14.31 -5.96
N GLY A 54 33.93 -14.26 -6.10
CA GLY A 54 32.98 -14.37 -5.00
C GLY A 54 32.75 -13.07 -4.21
N THR A 55 33.39 -11.97 -4.58
CA THR A 55 33.12 -10.67 -3.95
C THR A 55 31.79 -10.09 -4.43
N ILE A 56 31.12 -9.31 -3.57
CA ILE A 56 29.85 -8.67 -3.90
C ILE A 56 30.09 -7.48 -4.83
N ARG A 57 29.37 -7.43 -5.95
CA ARG A 57 29.31 -6.24 -6.80
C ARG A 57 28.64 -5.08 -6.06
N PRO A 58 29.05 -3.81 -6.29
CA PRO A 58 28.33 -2.68 -5.72
C PRO A 58 26.86 -2.70 -6.09
N VAL A 59 25.97 -2.72 -5.08
CA VAL A 59 24.53 -2.69 -5.30
C VAL A 59 24.08 -1.23 -5.41
N ARG A 60 23.53 -0.85 -6.55
CA ARG A 60 22.87 0.44 -6.70
C ARG A 60 21.48 0.36 -6.06
N LEU A 61 21.29 1.10 -4.98
CA LEU A 61 20.03 1.11 -4.24
C LEU A 61 18.99 1.97 -4.97
N THR A 62 17.79 1.46 -5.17
CA THR A 62 16.68 2.17 -5.81
C THR A 62 15.37 1.94 -5.08
N LEU A 63 14.42 2.86 -5.19
CA LEU A 63 13.08 2.70 -4.63
C LEU A 63 12.12 1.90 -5.53
N ASN A 64 12.63 1.27 -6.60
CA ASN A 64 11.79 0.56 -7.57
C ASN A 64 11.50 -0.90 -7.19
N GLY A 65 12.32 -1.48 -6.31
CA GLY A 65 12.24 -2.89 -5.97
C GLY A 65 12.67 -3.81 -7.12
N VAL A 66 12.37 -5.08 -6.99
CA VAL A 66 12.76 -6.14 -7.95
C VAL A 66 11.58 -6.79 -8.66
N GLY A 67 10.36 -6.34 -8.37
CA GLY A 67 9.14 -6.96 -8.88
C GLY A 67 8.85 -8.33 -8.24
N ALA A 68 7.95 -9.09 -8.85
CA ALA A 68 7.61 -10.42 -8.35
C ALA A 68 8.74 -11.41 -8.59
N LEU A 69 9.19 -12.09 -7.55
CA LEU A 69 10.27 -13.11 -7.62
C LEU A 69 9.86 -14.36 -8.39
N ARG A 70 8.57 -14.61 -8.52
CA ARG A 70 8.00 -15.66 -9.37
C ARG A 70 7.08 -15.03 -10.39
N LYS A 71 7.13 -15.52 -11.64
CA LYS A 71 6.18 -15.12 -12.69
C LYS A 71 4.79 -15.66 -12.34
N VAL A 72 4.05 -14.96 -11.50
CA VAL A 72 2.63 -15.23 -11.27
C VAL A 72 1.85 -14.45 -12.34
N LYS A 73 0.88 -15.11 -13.01
CA LYS A 73 -0.07 -14.39 -13.88
C LYS A 73 -0.94 -13.50 -12.98
N GLN A 74 -0.47 -12.30 -12.72
CA GLN A 74 -1.28 -11.31 -12.01
C GLN A 74 -2.34 -10.77 -12.97
N LYS A 75 -3.57 -10.72 -12.50
CA LYS A 75 -4.62 -10.01 -13.22
C LYS A 75 -4.29 -8.53 -13.20
N LYS A 76 -4.51 -7.87 -14.33
CA LYS A 76 -4.23 -6.44 -14.46
C LYS A 76 -5.06 -5.65 -13.46
N LYS A 77 -4.43 -4.71 -12.74
CA LYS A 77 -5.15 -3.77 -11.87
C LYS A 77 -6.17 -2.98 -12.69
N ILE A 78 -7.36 -2.85 -12.15
CA ILE A 78 -8.40 -1.98 -12.69
C ILE A 78 -8.05 -0.54 -12.30
N LYS A 79 -7.97 0.34 -13.29
CA LYS A 79 -7.81 1.76 -13.02
C LYS A 79 -9.07 2.29 -12.35
N ILE A 80 -8.91 2.88 -11.18
CA ILE A 80 -9.93 3.64 -10.48
C ILE A 80 -9.96 5.05 -11.06
N ASP A 81 -11.13 5.52 -11.42
CA ASP A 81 -11.33 6.83 -12.04
C ASP A 81 -11.40 7.92 -10.97
N THR A 82 -12.20 7.69 -9.95
CA THR A 82 -12.35 8.61 -8.82
C THR A 82 -12.46 7.82 -7.51
N ILE A 83 -11.90 8.38 -6.44
CA ILE A 83 -12.01 7.81 -5.09
C ILE A 83 -12.43 8.90 -4.10
N TYR A 84 -13.36 8.60 -3.21
CA TYR A 84 -13.84 9.50 -2.18
C TYR A 84 -14.24 8.73 -0.92
N ALA A 85 -14.32 9.41 0.20
CA ALA A 85 -14.55 8.79 1.50
C ALA A 85 -15.53 9.60 2.35
N SER A 86 -16.04 8.97 3.41
CA SER A 86 -16.94 9.60 4.39
C SER A 86 -16.31 10.83 5.04
N SER A 87 -15.03 10.72 5.37
CA SER A 87 -14.26 11.78 6.01
C SER A 87 -12.78 11.66 5.70
N THR A 88 -12.02 12.67 6.11
CA THR A 88 -10.56 12.69 6.00
C THR A 88 -9.99 13.30 7.27
N GLU A 89 -9.03 12.62 7.89
CA GLU A 89 -8.33 13.09 9.06
C GLU A 89 -7.59 14.40 8.77
N VAL A 90 -7.50 15.26 9.77
CA VAL A 90 -6.79 16.55 9.66
C VAL A 90 -5.30 16.31 9.35
N PRO A 91 -4.68 17.19 8.56
CA PRO A 91 -3.26 17.06 8.27
C PRO A 91 -2.40 17.14 9.52
N LEU A 92 -1.44 16.22 9.63
CA LEU A 92 -0.48 16.20 10.73
C LEU A 92 0.76 17.03 10.37
N HIS A 93 1.00 18.08 11.14
CA HIS A 93 2.20 18.91 10.99
C HIS A 93 3.34 18.35 11.84
N ILE A 94 4.32 17.74 11.18
CA ILE A 94 5.49 17.17 11.85
C ILE A 94 6.58 18.24 11.94
N LYS A 95 6.98 18.55 13.18
CA LYS A 95 8.12 19.42 13.47
C LYS A 95 9.31 18.55 13.86
N PRO A 96 10.38 18.48 13.07
CA PRO A 96 11.57 17.74 13.46
C PRO A 96 12.26 18.40 14.65
N MET A 97 12.80 17.58 15.56
CA MET A 97 13.45 18.08 16.77
C MET A 97 14.76 18.83 16.52
N LYS A 98 15.41 18.64 15.38
CA LYS A 98 16.76 19.15 15.13
C LYS A 98 16.94 20.06 13.91
N ASP A 99 16.01 20.02 12.95
CA ASP A 99 16.11 20.82 11.73
C ASP A 99 14.76 21.42 11.33
N PRO A 100 14.58 22.73 11.56
CA PRO A 100 13.34 23.42 11.19
C PRO A 100 13.04 23.45 9.68
N SER A 101 14.05 23.19 8.83
CA SER A 101 13.87 23.15 7.37
C SER A 101 13.15 21.88 6.91
N CYS A 102 13.21 20.80 7.69
CA CYS A 102 12.55 19.54 7.41
C CYS A 102 11.09 19.46 7.86
N ARG A 103 10.39 20.60 7.97
CA ARG A 103 8.94 20.61 8.27
C ARG A 103 8.19 19.90 7.17
N ARG A 104 7.41 18.88 7.55
CA ARG A 104 6.51 18.21 6.62
C ARG A 104 5.10 18.17 7.16
N THR A 105 4.15 18.17 6.25
CA THR A 105 2.74 17.92 6.56
C THR A 105 2.35 16.59 5.96
N GLU A 106 1.84 15.68 6.78
CA GLU A 106 1.21 14.46 6.31
C GLU A 106 -0.27 14.72 6.05
N TYR A 107 -0.73 14.36 4.86
CA TYR A 107 -2.11 14.40 4.46
C TYR A 107 -2.66 12.98 4.43
N PHE A 108 -3.97 12.84 4.62
CA PHE A 108 -4.65 11.55 4.74
C PHE A 108 -5.79 11.40 3.73
N VAL A 109 -5.64 12.02 2.58
CA VAL A 109 -6.68 12.08 1.54
C VAL A 109 -6.99 10.72 0.91
N PRO A 110 -8.23 10.46 0.43
CA PRO A 110 -8.62 9.19 -0.16
C PRO A 110 -7.72 8.71 -1.30
N ALA A 111 -7.19 9.63 -2.11
CA ALA A 111 -6.29 9.32 -3.22
C ALA A 111 -5.02 8.55 -2.80
N PHE A 112 -4.62 8.66 -1.54
CA PHE A 112 -3.47 7.94 -1.01
C PHE A 112 -3.74 6.45 -0.74
N ALA A 113 -4.99 6.02 -0.78
CA ALA A 113 -5.33 4.59 -0.73
C ALA A 113 -5.15 3.87 -2.08
N ILE A 114 -4.80 4.59 -3.17
CA ILE A 114 -4.68 4.02 -4.52
C ILE A 114 -3.45 4.56 -5.28
N ASP A 115 -2.49 5.16 -4.60
CA ASP A 115 -1.35 5.85 -5.23
C ASP A 115 -0.13 4.95 -5.49
N GLY A 116 -0.22 3.67 -5.11
CA GLY A 116 0.85 2.70 -5.27
C GLY A 116 2.03 2.92 -4.32
N ALA A 117 1.83 3.64 -3.22
CA ALA A 117 2.88 3.97 -2.27
C ALA A 117 2.51 3.59 -0.84
N ASN A 118 3.29 2.71 -0.22
CA ASN A 118 3.10 2.34 1.19
C ASN A 118 3.50 3.45 2.19
N GLY A 119 3.94 4.60 1.71
CA GLY A 119 4.34 5.73 2.54
C GLY A 119 3.23 6.75 2.77
N SER A 120 2.15 6.69 2.04
CA SER A 120 0.96 7.51 2.13
C SER A 120 -0.25 6.64 2.45
N ARG A 121 -1.27 7.22 3.07
CA ARG A 121 -2.49 6.50 3.45
C ARG A 121 -3.69 7.41 3.52
N TRP A 122 -4.86 6.88 3.32
CA TRP A 122 -6.08 7.50 3.76
C TRP A 122 -6.34 7.17 5.23
N MET A 123 -6.88 8.15 5.96
CA MET A 123 -7.44 7.98 7.30
C MET A 123 -8.76 8.73 7.39
N ALA A 124 -9.78 8.08 7.94
CA ALA A 124 -10.98 8.77 8.36
C ALA A 124 -10.72 9.54 9.67
N THR A 125 -11.48 10.60 9.92
CA THR A 125 -11.44 11.29 11.22
C THR A 125 -12.03 10.39 12.32
N ASP A 126 -11.51 10.52 13.54
CA ASP A 126 -12.02 9.80 14.72
C ASP A 126 -13.49 10.13 15.06
N GLN A 127 -14.02 11.22 14.55
CA GLN A 127 -15.42 11.65 14.73
C GLN A 127 -16.39 10.99 13.73
N ASP A 128 -15.86 10.23 12.77
CA ASP A 128 -16.67 9.55 11.76
C ASP A 128 -17.31 8.29 12.34
N ASN A 129 -18.60 8.31 12.57
CA ASN A 129 -19.34 7.17 13.15
C ASN A 129 -19.53 6.01 12.16
N GLU A 130 -19.42 6.27 10.86
CA GLU A 130 -19.54 5.28 9.79
C GLU A 130 -18.47 5.50 8.72
N SER A 131 -17.27 5.05 8.99
CA SER A 131 -16.15 5.24 8.06
C SER A 131 -16.27 4.35 6.83
N TRP A 132 -16.23 4.96 5.65
CA TRP A 132 -16.24 4.27 4.37
C TRP A 132 -15.37 4.99 3.33
N ILE A 133 -14.95 4.23 2.33
CA ILE A 133 -14.26 4.74 1.13
C ILE A 133 -14.86 4.08 -0.11
N ILE A 134 -15.07 4.86 -1.16
CA ILE A 134 -15.69 4.41 -2.42
C ILE A 134 -14.74 4.65 -3.58
N ALA A 135 -14.54 3.61 -4.41
CA ALA A 135 -13.87 3.67 -5.69
C ALA A 135 -14.92 3.65 -6.82
N ASP A 136 -14.93 4.69 -7.68
CA ASP A 136 -15.64 4.68 -8.96
C ASP A 136 -14.69 4.18 -10.05
N LEU A 137 -15.05 3.13 -10.73
CA LEU A 137 -14.29 2.55 -11.83
C LEU A 137 -14.59 3.22 -13.18
N GLY A 138 -15.41 4.30 -13.19
CA GLY A 138 -15.87 5.01 -14.38
C GLY A 138 -16.97 4.28 -15.15
N THR A 139 -16.81 2.98 -15.35
CA THR A 139 -17.78 2.09 -15.99
C THR A 139 -17.85 0.77 -15.26
N ALA A 140 -18.95 0.01 -15.46
CA ALA A 140 -19.10 -1.31 -14.86
C ALA A 140 -18.04 -2.29 -15.42
N LYS A 141 -17.13 -2.76 -14.55
CA LYS A 141 -16.05 -3.69 -14.86
C LYS A 141 -16.21 -4.98 -14.06
N LYS A 142 -15.73 -6.09 -14.59
CA LYS A 142 -15.68 -7.35 -13.84
C LYS A 142 -14.56 -7.27 -12.81
N VAL A 143 -14.92 -7.25 -11.55
CA VAL A 143 -14.00 -7.27 -10.42
C VAL A 143 -13.74 -8.73 -10.04
N HIS A 144 -12.50 -9.17 -10.21
CA HIS A 144 -12.10 -10.53 -9.89
C HIS A 144 -11.69 -10.66 -8.44
N HIS A 145 -10.87 -9.72 -7.96
CA HIS A 145 -10.52 -9.64 -6.55
C HIS A 145 -10.18 -8.20 -6.13
N SER A 146 -10.26 -7.96 -4.86
CA SER A 146 -9.95 -6.73 -4.16
C SER A 146 -8.93 -7.04 -3.07
N GLU A 147 -7.86 -6.28 -2.98
CA GLU A 147 -6.81 -6.40 -1.96
C GLU A 147 -6.74 -5.11 -1.17
N VAL A 148 -6.98 -5.18 0.13
CA VAL A 148 -7.00 -4.01 1.01
C VAL A 148 -5.90 -4.13 2.06
N TYR A 149 -5.03 -3.14 2.11
CA TYR A 149 -3.96 -3.01 3.10
C TYR A 149 -4.36 -1.95 4.13
N PHE A 150 -4.96 -2.39 5.22
CA PHE A 150 -5.34 -1.49 6.31
C PHE A 150 -4.14 -1.02 7.12
N VAL A 151 -4.27 0.14 7.77
CA VAL A 151 -3.31 0.59 8.77
C VAL A 151 -3.36 -0.30 10.01
N ARG A 152 -2.23 -0.49 10.69
CA ARG A 152 -2.09 -1.34 11.89
C ARG A 152 -2.74 -2.72 11.74
N PRO A 153 -2.34 -3.54 10.78
CA PRO A 153 -2.96 -4.84 10.51
C PRO A 153 -2.90 -5.80 11.70
N THR A 154 -1.95 -5.62 12.62
CA THR A 154 -1.82 -6.41 13.85
C THR A 154 -2.90 -6.12 14.90
N ALA A 155 -3.60 -4.98 14.82
CA ALA A 155 -4.77 -4.71 15.64
C ALA A 155 -6.03 -5.37 15.09
N GLY A 156 -6.00 -5.74 13.82
CA GLY A 156 -7.09 -6.39 13.11
C GLY A 156 -8.21 -5.45 12.69
N HIS A 157 -8.97 -5.89 11.69
CA HIS A 157 -10.08 -5.14 11.11
C HIS A 157 -11.27 -6.05 10.86
N ALA A 158 -12.48 -5.45 10.90
CA ALA A 158 -13.72 -5.99 10.35
C ALA A 158 -14.29 -4.96 9.39
N TYR A 159 -14.76 -5.40 8.22
CA TYR A 159 -15.28 -4.52 7.19
C TYR A 159 -16.24 -5.25 6.25
N LEU A 160 -17.04 -4.50 5.52
CA LEU A 160 -17.80 -4.99 4.38
C LEU A 160 -17.21 -4.42 3.10
N LEU A 161 -17.09 -5.28 2.09
CA LEU A 161 -16.90 -4.87 0.71
C LEU A 161 -18.25 -4.94 0.01
N GLU A 162 -18.70 -3.82 -0.51
CA GLU A 162 -19.98 -3.69 -1.19
C GLU A 162 -19.76 -3.23 -2.63
N GLY A 163 -20.56 -3.75 -3.54
CA GLY A 163 -20.54 -3.38 -4.95
C GLY A 163 -21.86 -2.78 -5.40
N SER A 164 -21.78 -1.83 -6.33
CA SER A 164 -22.92 -1.17 -6.95
C SER A 164 -22.68 -0.90 -8.44
N THR A 165 -23.74 -0.86 -9.22
CA THR A 165 -23.70 -0.45 -10.63
C THR A 165 -24.18 0.98 -10.84
N ASP A 166 -24.98 1.52 -9.90
CA ASP A 166 -25.67 2.81 -9.99
C ASP A 166 -25.21 3.82 -8.92
N GLY A 167 -24.42 3.37 -7.92
CA GLY A 167 -23.98 4.19 -6.79
C GLY A 167 -25.03 4.38 -5.69
N SER A 168 -26.25 3.83 -5.86
CA SER A 168 -27.36 3.98 -4.94
C SER A 168 -27.73 2.67 -4.27
N THR A 169 -27.79 1.58 -5.05
CA THR A 169 -28.12 0.23 -4.58
C THR A 169 -26.82 -0.54 -4.34
N TRP A 170 -26.60 -0.97 -3.10
CA TRP A 170 -25.37 -1.63 -2.66
C TRP A 170 -25.63 -3.09 -2.29
N GLN A 171 -24.73 -3.97 -2.70
CA GLN A 171 -24.77 -5.40 -2.37
C GLN A 171 -23.44 -5.79 -1.73
N VAL A 172 -23.48 -6.47 -0.58
CA VAL A 172 -22.29 -7.04 0.03
C VAL A 172 -21.71 -8.10 -0.91
N CYS A 173 -20.45 -7.99 -1.21
CA CYS A 173 -19.72 -8.86 -2.12
C CYS A 173 -18.38 -9.37 -1.56
N GLY A 174 -18.07 -9.02 -0.32
CA GLY A 174 -16.89 -9.45 0.40
C GLY A 174 -16.82 -8.83 1.80
N GLY A 175 -15.67 -9.00 2.44
CA GLY A 175 -15.43 -8.54 3.80
C GLY A 175 -15.79 -9.60 4.86
N HIS A 176 -15.74 -9.21 6.11
CA HIS A 176 -16.05 -10.05 7.27
C HIS A 176 -16.37 -9.18 8.48
N GLU A 177 -17.29 -9.66 9.34
CA GLU A 177 -17.75 -8.94 10.53
C GLU A 177 -16.90 -9.22 11.77
N ASP A 178 -16.16 -10.32 11.76
CA ASP A 178 -15.18 -10.64 12.81
C ASP A 178 -13.85 -9.95 12.56
N ILE A 179 -13.19 -9.56 13.64
CA ILE A 179 -11.84 -8.96 13.55
C ILE A 179 -10.84 -10.02 13.07
N LYS A 180 -10.14 -9.73 11.97
CA LYS A 180 -9.04 -10.55 11.45
C LYS A 180 -7.75 -9.75 11.37
N MET A 181 -6.66 -10.35 11.82
CA MET A 181 -5.29 -9.80 11.75
C MET A 181 -4.60 -10.39 10.52
N GLN A 182 -4.78 -9.77 9.38
CA GLN A 182 -4.11 -10.15 8.12
C GLN A 182 -3.80 -8.92 7.29
N SER A 183 -2.88 -9.06 6.33
CA SER A 183 -2.54 -8.02 5.36
C SER A 183 -1.89 -8.66 4.13
N PRO A 184 -2.46 -8.46 2.93
CA PRO A 184 -3.74 -7.80 2.69
C PRO A 184 -4.95 -8.62 3.10
N HIS A 185 -6.12 -7.96 3.21
CA HIS A 185 -7.41 -8.63 3.14
C HIS A 185 -7.78 -8.80 1.67
N ILE A 186 -8.17 -10.02 1.28
CA ILE A 186 -8.46 -10.38 -0.11
C ILE A 186 -9.89 -10.88 -0.23
N ASP A 187 -10.66 -10.23 -1.10
CA ASP A 187 -12.02 -10.64 -1.48
C ASP A 187 -12.11 -10.99 -2.96
N THR A 188 -13.03 -11.87 -3.32
CA THR A 188 -13.21 -12.35 -4.70
C THR A 188 -14.66 -12.16 -5.19
N PRO A 189 -15.12 -10.92 -5.44
CA PRO A 189 -16.50 -10.64 -5.83
C PRO A 189 -16.94 -11.37 -7.11
N ASN A 190 -16.06 -11.46 -8.12
CA ASN A 190 -16.31 -12.10 -9.41
C ASN A 190 -17.56 -11.60 -10.17
N LYS A 191 -18.01 -10.37 -9.92
CA LYS A 191 -19.16 -9.73 -10.53
C LYS A 191 -18.78 -8.41 -11.20
N LYS A 192 -19.69 -7.85 -11.99
CA LYS A 192 -19.53 -6.53 -12.59
C LYS A 192 -20.08 -5.46 -11.66
N TYR A 193 -19.22 -4.46 -11.36
CA TYR A 193 -19.57 -3.28 -10.58
C TYR A 193 -18.95 -2.03 -11.23
N ARG A 194 -19.60 -0.89 -11.09
CA ARG A 194 -19.00 0.40 -11.36
C ARG A 194 -18.40 0.98 -10.08
N TYR A 195 -19.08 0.80 -8.96
CA TYR A 195 -18.65 1.32 -7.67
C TYR A 195 -18.33 0.16 -6.73
N LEU A 196 -17.26 0.31 -5.98
CA LEU A 196 -16.94 -0.54 -4.83
C LEU A 196 -16.83 0.33 -3.60
N ARG A 197 -17.36 -0.12 -2.47
CA ARG A 197 -17.29 0.55 -1.18
C ARG A 197 -16.70 -0.38 -0.15
N ILE A 198 -15.72 0.10 0.61
CA ILE A 198 -15.29 -0.51 1.86
C ILE A 198 -15.96 0.26 2.98
N LYS A 199 -16.78 -0.43 3.78
CA LYS A 199 -17.37 0.08 5.02
C LYS A 199 -16.64 -0.56 6.19
N ILE A 200 -15.96 0.23 7.00
CA ILE A 200 -15.17 -0.26 8.13
C ILE A 200 -16.11 -0.43 9.33
N LEU A 201 -16.14 -1.63 9.88
CA LEU A 201 -17.02 -1.98 11.01
C LEU A 201 -16.25 -1.91 12.35
N LYS A 202 -14.99 -2.36 12.34
CA LYS A 202 -14.12 -2.36 13.53
C LYS A 202 -12.67 -2.19 13.10
N GLY A 203 -11.86 -1.64 13.99
CA GLY A 203 -10.45 -1.31 13.74
C GLY A 203 -10.26 0.15 13.36
N ILE A 204 -9.02 0.51 13.06
CA ILE A 204 -8.67 1.89 12.68
C ILE A 204 -9.09 2.13 11.24
N ALA A 205 -9.89 3.17 11.03
CA ALA A 205 -10.37 3.55 9.69
C ALA A 205 -9.26 4.23 8.88
N GLY A 206 -8.40 3.41 8.28
CA GLY A 206 -7.32 3.88 7.43
C GLY A 206 -6.79 2.78 6.50
N ILE A 207 -6.39 3.18 5.30
CA ILE A 207 -5.94 2.28 4.23
C ILE A 207 -4.63 2.80 3.66
N TRP A 208 -3.61 1.94 3.63
CA TRP A 208 -2.35 2.19 2.92
C TRP A 208 -2.53 2.04 1.41
N GLU A 209 -3.17 0.97 0.98
CA GLU A 209 -3.36 0.68 -0.44
C GLU A 209 -4.60 -0.19 -0.65
N TRP A 210 -5.35 0.11 -1.71
CA TRP A 210 -6.49 -0.67 -2.18
C TRP A 210 -6.32 -1.01 -3.65
N ASN A 211 -6.09 -2.28 -3.94
CA ASN A 211 -5.92 -2.80 -5.29
C ASN A 211 -7.18 -3.54 -5.75
N ILE A 212 -7.66 -3.23 -6.93
CA ILE A 212 -8.82 -3.87 -7.56
C ILE A 212 -8.37 -4.51 -8.87
N HIS A 213 -8.75 -5.78 -9.09
CA HIS A 213 -8.35 -6.57 -10.26
C HIS A 213 -9.53 -7.23 -10.97
#